data_50803dc5467ac52f680a26ef393a31a1
#
_entry.id   50803dc5467ac52f680a26ef393a31a1
#
_cell.length_a   1.000
_cell.length_b   1.000
_cell.length_c   1.000
_cell.angle_alpha   90.00
_cell.angle_beta   90.00
_cell.angle_gamma   90.00
#
_symmetry.space_group_name_H-M   'P 1'
#
loop_
_entity.id
_entity.type
_entity.pdbx_description
1 polymer ?
#
loop_
_entity_poly.entity_id
_entity_poly.type
_entity_poly.pdbx_seq_one_letter_code
_entity_poly.pdbx_strand_id
1 'polypeptide(L)'
;MINLSFIFCIFRFLRLSLLCILMGWGMTAAKATSRPQSSPKPLNKCILGAAQYHGVNPYLLRAILVVESQLNPNAINVNTNGTRDIGVAQINSIHLPVLQNHGIKESHLMDGCVNTYVGAWLLRKQISRYGLNWFGIAAYHSVTPDKNYRYQVLVYNEMVRSGAIQNIAMAVPPLAR
;
A
#
# COMPACT_ATOMS: atom_id res chain seq x y z
N MET A 1 -36.26 -58.00 -21.52
CA MET A 1 -37.73 -57.85 -21.55
C MET A 1 -37.97 -56.39 -21.86
N ILE A 2 -38.13 -56.00 -23.21
CA ILE A 2 -39.39 -55.94 -23.92
C ILE A 2 -40.35 -55.01 -23.17
N ASN A 3 -40.68 -53.81 -23.64
CA ASN A 3 -41.48 -53.39 -24.78
C ASN A 3 -41.42 -51.87 -24.94
N LEU A 4 -41.14 -51.28 -26.02
CA LEU A 4 -41.74 -51.23 -27.39
C LEU A 4 -43.25 -50.96 -27.35
N SER A 5 -43.64 -49.86 -27.87
CA SER A 5 -44.85 -49.62 -28.67
C SER A 5 -45.31 -48.18 -28.56
N PHE A 6 -45.64 -47.44 -29.44
CA PHE A 6 -45.98 -47.41 -30.87
C PHE A 6 -46.61 -46.03 -31.11
N ILE A 7 -46.18 -45.28 -32.07
CA ILE A 7 -46.69 -45.11 -33.45
C ILE A 7 -47.75 -44.01 -33.64
N PHE A 8 -47.39 -43.06 -34.50
CA PHE A 8 -48.15 -42.37 -35.56
C PHE A 8 -49.45 -41.60 -35.25
N CYS A 9 -49.46 -40.36 -35.73
CA CYS A 9 -50.39 -39.79 -36.71
C CYS A 9 -49.96 -38.39 -37.07
N ILE A 10 -49.31 -38.13 -38.19
CA ILE A 10 -49.71 -37.89 -39.59
C ILE A 10 -50.72 -36.72 -39.75
N PHE A 11 -50.20 -35.69 -40.40
CA PHE A 11 -50.78 -34.73 -41.36
C PHE A 11 -52.05 -33.96 -41.03
N ARG A 12 -51.91 -32.58 -41.09
CA ARG A 12 -52.53 -31.85 -42.22
C ARG A 12 -52.21 -30.34 -42.16
N PHE A 13 -51.64 -29.89 -43.24
CA PHE A 13 -51.76 -28.61 -43.93
C PHE A 13 -52.71 -27.54 -43.34
N LEU A 14 -52.29 -26.30 -43.19
CA LEU A 14 -52.67 -25.23 -44.11
C LEU A 14 -51.91 -23.92 -43.81
N ARG A 15 -51.48 -23.31 -44.86
CA ARG A 15 -50.98 -21.95 -45.09
C ARG A 15 -51.66 -20.89 -44.21
N LEU A 16 -50.98 -19.88 -43.74
CA LEU A 16 -51.00 -18.49 -44.22
C LEU A 16 -50.30 -17.56 -43.28
N SER A 17 -49.61 -16.63 -43.88
CA SER A 17 -49.34 -15.25 -43.48
C SER A 17 -48.06 -14.97 -42.74
N LEU A 18 -47.15 -14.54 -43.57
CA LEU A 18 -46.08 -13.59 -43.37
C LEU A 18 -46.54 -12.41 -42.45
N LEU A 19 -46.01 -12.32 -41.25
CA LEU A 19 -45.89 -11.05 -40.56
C LEU A 19 -44.52 -11.03 -39.87
N CYS A 20 -43.54 -10.44 -40.58
CA CYS A 20 -42.25 -10.08 -40.00
C CYS A 20 -42.50 -9.02 -38.94
N ILE A 21 -42.60 -9.42 -37.68
CA ILE A 21 -42.43 -8.51 -36.54
C ILE A 21 -40.94 -8.42 -36.31
N LEU A 22 -40.33 -7.35 -36.83
CA LEU A 22 -39.01 -6.88 -36.45
C LEU A 22 -39.08 -6.48 -34.97
N MET A 23 -38.89 -7.42 -34.07
CA MET A 23 -38.55 -7.09 -32.69
C MET A 23 -37.11 -6.58 -32.70
N GLY A 24 -36.97 -5.27 -32.80
CA GLY A 24 -35.72 -4.59 -32.52
C GLY A 24 -35.31 -4.87 -31.07
N TRP A 25 -34.34 -5.75 -30.91
CA TRP A 25 -33.63 -5.88 -29.64
C TRP A 25 -32.80 -4.61 -29.45
N GLY A 26 -33.41 -3.64 -28.79
CA GLY A 26 -32.68 -2.50 -28.26
C GLY A 26 -31.64 -3.03 -27.27
N MET A 27 -30.40 -3.20 -27.73
CA MET A 27 -29.25 -3.32 -26.84
C MET A 27 -29.15 -2.02 -26.04
N THR A 28 -29.76 -1.99 -24.87
CA THR A 28 -29.45 -0.96 -23.88
C THR A 28 -28.01 -1.21 -23.43
N ALA A 29 -27.09 -0.45 -24.00
CA ALA A 29 -25.71 -0.40 -23.50
C ALA A 29 -25.77 0.00 -22.04
N ALA A 30 -25.49 -0.94 -21.15
CA ALA A 30 -25.31 -0.68 -19.75
C ALA A 30 -24.18 0.34 -19.62
N LYS A 31 -24.53 1.58 -19.29
CA LYS A 31 -23.59 2.65 -19.00
C LYS A 31 -22.77 2.18 -17.79
N ALA A 32 -21.54 1.77 -18.03
CA ALA A 32 -20.60 1.39 -16.97
C ALA A 32 -20.48 2.61 -16.06
N THR A 33 -21.13 2.54 -14.91
CA THR A 33 -21.00 3.55 -13.86
C THR A 33 -19.57 3.45 -13.35
N SER A 34 -18.69 4.32 -13.80
CA SER A 34 -17.35 4.45 -13.27
C SER A 34 -17.49 4.74 -11.77
N ARG A 35 -17.02 3.77 -10.95
CA ARG A 35 -16.92 3.95 -9.50
C ARG A 35 -16.17 5.26 -9.25
N PRO A 36 -16.69 6.17 -8.39
CA PRO A 36 -15.98 7.40 -8.11
C PRO A 36 -14.57 7.06 -7.63
N GLN A 37 -13.57 7.48 -8.39
CA GLN A 37 -12.18 7.34 -8.00
C GLN A 37 -11.99 8.27 -6.79
N SER A 38 -11.90 7.68 -5.60
CA SER A 38 -11.69 8.46 -4.37
C SER A 38 -10.40 9.27 -4.54
N SER A 39 -10.50 10.60 -4.39
CA SER A 39 -9.32 11.46 -4.37
C SER A 39 -8.31 10.94 -3.35
N PRO A 40 -6.99 10.98 -3.63
CA PRO A 40 -5.97 10.50 -2.70
C PRO A 40 -6.20 11.10 -1.32
N LYS A 41 -6.29 10.28 -0.28
CA LYS A 41 -6.44 10.76 1.10
C LYS A 41 -5.24 11.65 1.44
N PRO A 42 -5.45 12.82 2.07
CA PRO A 42 -4.33 13.64 2.55
C PRO A 42 -3.38 12.78 3.39
N LEU A 43 -2.09 12.81 3.11
CA LEU A 43 -1.08 11.96 3.73
C LEU A 43 -1.11 12.00 5.27
N ASN A 44 -1.42 13.16 5.86
CA ASN A 44 -1.57 13.31 7.30
C ASN A 44 -2.67 12.40 7.90
N LYS A 45 -3.79 12.20 7.18
CA LYS A 45 -4.83 11.26 7.63
C LYS A 45 -4.35 9.81 7.56
N CYS A 46 -3.51 9.48 6.57
CA CYS A 46 -2.91 8.16 6.46
C CYS A 46 -1.89 7.91 7.58
N ILE A 47 -1.08 8.91 7.94
CA ILE A 47 -0.13 8.84 9.06
C ILE A 47 -0.86 8.56 10.37
N LEU A 48 -1.90 9.33 10.69
CA LEU A 48 -2.68 9.13 11.90
C LEU A 48 -3.35 7.74 11.93
N GLY A 49 -3.98 7.34 10.83
CA GLY A 49 -4.62 6.02 10.73
C GLY A 49 -3.64 4.86 10.85
N ALA A 50 -2.49 4.95 10.15
CA ALA A 50 -1.45 3.93 10.20
C ALA A 50 -0.83 3.82 11.60
N ALA A 51 -0.55 4.96 12.24
CA ALA A 51 -0.02 5.01 13.59
C ALA A 51 -0.97 4.38 14.61
N GLN A 52 -2.26 4.71 14.53
CA GLN A 52 -3.30 4.11 15.36
C GLN A 52 -3.42 2.60 15.12
N TYR A 53 -3.47 2.18 13.86
CA TYR A 53 -3.65 0.77 13.48
C TYR A 53 -2.49 -0.11 13.95
N HIS A 54 -1.25 0.37 13.85
CA HIS A 54 -0.05 -0.39 14.22
C HIS A 54 0.45 -0.09 15.64
N GLY A 55 -0.21 0.80 16.39
CA GLY A 55 0.17 1.13 17.76
C GLY A 55 1.55 1.80 17.86
N VAL A 56 1.86 2.74 16.95
CA VAL A 56 3.08 3.56 16.98
C VAL A 56 2.72 5.03 17.18
N ASN A 57 3.67 5.82 17.68
CA ASN A 57 3.46 7.25 17.87
C ASN A 57 3.36 7.97 16.51
N PRO A 58 2.30 8.75 16.22
CA PRO A 58 2.11 9.41 14.92
C PRO A 58 3.16 10.48 14.62
N TYR A 59 3.66 11.19 15.62
CA TYR A 59 4.73 12.18 15.45
C TYR A 59 6.05 11.50 15.10
N LEU A 60 6.35 10.36 15.74
CA LEU A 60 7.50 9.53 15.41
C LEU A 60 7.40 8.97 13.98
N LEU A 61 6.24 8.39 13.63
CA LEU A 61 6.03 7.90 12.26
C LEU A 61 6.23 9.01 11.23
N ARG A 62 5.64 10.19 11.48
CA ARG A 62 5.81 11.34 10.59
C ARG A 62 7.27 11.77 10.47
N ALA A 63 8.02 11.80 11.59
CA ALA A 63 9.44 12.16 11.59
C ALA A 63 10.26 11.18 10.71
N ILE A 64 9.99 9.87 10.82
CA ILE A 64 10.60 8.85 9.97
C ILE A 64 10.29 9.13 8.49
N LEU A 65 9.02 9.35 8.12
CA LEU A 65 8.64 9.62 6.73
C LEU A 65 9.27 10.90 6.17
N VAL A 66 9.51 11.90 7.02
CA VAL A 66 10.27 13.11 6.62
C VAL A 66 11.74 12.78 6.37
N VAL A 67 12.35 12.02 7.28
CA VAL A 67 13.76 11.62 7.14
C VAL A 67 13.98 10.76 5.90
N GLU A 68 13.04 9.85 5.58
CA GLU A 68 13.14 8.93 4.45
C GLU A 68 12.99 9.63 3.08
N SER A 69 11.97 10.48 2.94
CA SER A 69 11.63 11.02 1.61
C SER A 69 11.15 12.47 1.61
N GLN A 70 11.18 13.17 2.75
CA GLN A 70 10.55 14.48 2.92
C GLN A 70 9.03 14.45 2.59
N LEU A 71 8.38 13.35 2.94
CA LEU A 71 6.96 13.07 2.65
C LEU A 71 6.64 12.95 1.15
N ASN A 72 7.61 12.61 0.30
CA ASN A 72 7.41 12.42 -1.13
C ASN A 72 6.91 10.99 -1.43
N PRO A 73 5.64 10.79 -1.84
CA PRO A 73 5.11 9.46 -2.15
C PRO A 73 5.72 8.85 -3.43
N ASN A 74 6.32 9.67 -4.30
CA ASN A 74 6.90 9.23 -5.55
C ASN A 74 8.42 8.99 -5.46
N ALA A 75 8.99 9.04 -4.26
CA ALA A 75 10.41 8.81 -4.07
C ALA A 75 10.78 7.36 -4.41
N ILE A 76 11.79 7.18 -5.23
CA ILE A 76 12.42 5.88 -5.52
C ILE A 76 13.93 6.06 -5.44
N ASN A 77 14.59 5.22 -4.65
CA ASN A 77 16.03 5.14 -4.58
C ASN A 77 16.48 3.74 -5.02
N VAL A 78 17.52 3.65 -5.85
CA VAL A 78 18.11 2.39 -6.32
C VAL A 78 19.41 2.16 -5.57
N ASN A 79 19.49 1.05 -4.85
CA ASN A 79 20.65 0.68 -4.06
C ASN A 79 21.71 -0.03 -4.92
N THR A 80 22.96 0.02 -4.48
CA THR A 80 24.11 -0.60 -5.20
C THR A 80 23.96 -2.13 -5.36
N ASN A 81 23.17 -2.78 -4.48
CA ASN A 81 22.87 -4.21 -4.56
C ASN A 81 21.63 -4.53 -5.44
N GLY A 82 21.12 -3.54 -6.20
CA GLY A 82 19.97 -3.70 -7.09
C GLY A 82 18.60 -3.65 -6.40
N THR A 83 18.54 -3.56 -5.06
CA THR A 83 17.25 -3.33 -4.37
C THR A 83 16.80 -1.88 -4.55
N ARG A 84 15.51 -1.64 -4.32
CA ARG A 84 14.90 -0.30 -4.40
C ARG A 84 14.22 0.06 -3.11
N ASP A 85 14.30 1.32 -2.72
CA ASP A 85 13.53 1.89 -1.64
C ASP A 85 12.41 2.74 -2.25
N ILE A 86 11.17 2.46 -1.89
CA ILE A 86 9.98 2.90 -2.63
C ILE A 86 9.06 3.72 -1.73
N GLY A 87 8.63 4.85 -2.24
CA GLY A 87 7.57 5.68 -1.69
C GLY A 87 7.94 6.48 -0.45
N VAL A 88 6.94 7.02 0.23
CA VAL A 88 7.11 7.96 1.34
C VAL A 88 7.91 7.40 2.52
N ALA A 89 7.80 6.11 2.79
CA ALA A 89 8.48 5.41 3.87
C ALA A 89 9.73 4.64 3.41
N GLN A 90 10.14 4.81 2.14
CA GLN A 90 11.30 4.15 1.51
C GLN A 90 11.33 2.64 1.78
N ILE A 91 10.21 1.97 1.45
CA ILE A 91 10.08 0.53 1.65
C ILE A 91 11.02 -0.22 0.72
N ASN A 92 11.99 -0.92 1.29
CA ASN A 92 12.93 -1.69 0.49
C ASN A 92 12.25 -2.89 -0.19
N SER A 93 12.59 -3.12 -1.47
CA SER A 93 12.02 -4.20 -2.29
C SER A 93 12.27 -5.61 -1.75
N ILE A 94 13.22 -5.80 -0.81
CA ILE A 94 13.41 -7.08 -0.11
C ILE A 94 12.17 -7.52 0.69
N HIS A 95 11.28 -6.59 1.01
CA HIS A 95 10.03 -6.88 1.73
C HIS A 95 8.90 -7.38 0.83
N LEU A 96 9.04 -7.26 -0.50
CA LEU A 96 7.99 -7.62 -1.46
C LEU A 96 7.48 -9.05 -1.33
N PRO A 97 8.33 -10.10 -1.12
CA PRO A 97 7.82 -11.46 -0.95
C PRO A 97 6.84 -11.59 0.22
N VAL A 98 7.13 -10.93 1.35
CA VAL A 98 6.24 -10.95 2.51
C VAL A 98 4.99 -10.10 2.26
N LEU A 99 5.13 -8.93 1.64
CA LEU A 99 4.02 -8.04 1.33
C LEU A 99 3.03 -8.67 0.34
N GLN A 100 3.52 -9.45 -0.62
CA GLN A 100 2.69 -10.17 -1.59
C GLN A 100 1.77 -11.19 -0.93
N ASN A 101 2.18 -11.83 0.17
CA ASN A 101 1.33 -12.73 0.95
C ASN A 101 0.13 -12.00 1.59
N HIS A 102 0.21 -10.67 1.70
CA HIS A 102 -0.87 -9.78 2.16
C HIS A 102 -1.56 -9.04 1.01
N GLY A 103 -1.34 -9.46 -0.25
CA GLY A 103 -1.94 -8.85 -1.44
C GLY A 103 -1.33 -7.49 -1.84
N ILE A 104 -0.21 -7.09 -1.22
CA ILE A 104 0.47 -5.82 -1.51
C ILE A 104 1.57 -6.07 -2.55
N LYS A 105 1.35 -5.53 -3.76
CA LYS A 105 2.32 -5.56 -4.86
C LYS A 105 3.20 -4.30 -4.82
N GLU A 106 4.31 -4.33 -5.56
CA GLU A 106 5.21 -3.17 -5.67
C GLU A 106 4.48 -1.90 -6.14
N SER A 107 3.59 -2.02 -7.13
CA SER A 107 2.81 -0.88 -7.63
C SER A 107 1.92 -0.23 -6.56
N HIS A 108 1.50 -0.98 -5.55
CA HIS A 108 0.72 -0.43 -4.43
C HIS A 108 1.59 0.44 -3.51
N LEU A 109 2.91 0.24 -3.48
CA LEU A 109 3.83 1.06 -2.68
C LEU A 109 4.00 2.48 -3.23
N MET A 110 3.52 2.77 -4.44
CA MET A 110 3.45 4.13 -4.98
C MET A 110 2.23 4.91 -4.46
N ASP A 111 1.26 4.23 -3.83
CA ASP A 111 0.21 4.91 -3.07
C ASP A 111 0.77 5.33 -1.71
N GLY A 112 0.83 6.65 -1.47
CA GLY A 112 1.40 7.19 -0.23
C GLY A 112 0.71 6.70 1.04
N CYS A 113 -0.59 6.38 0.97
CA CYS A 113 -1.33 5.85 2.12
C CYS A 113 -0.95 4.38 2.39
N VAL A 114 -0.97 3.52 1.38
CA VAL A 114 -0.54 2.12 1.50
C VAL A 114 0.90 2.05 2.00
N ASN A 115 1.79 2.86 1.41
CA ASN A 115 3.20 2.92 1.78
C ASN A 115 3.40 3.33 3.25
N THR A 116 2.63 4.33 3.72
CA THR A 116 2.64 4.77 5.13
C THR A 116 2.22 3.65 6.08
N TYR A 117 1.18 2.87 5.74
CA TYR A 117 0.76 1.72 6.55
C TYR A 117 1.83 0.64 6.62
N VAL A 118 2.48 0.33 5.49
CA VAL A 118 3.61 -0.62 5.45
C VAL A 118 4.78 -0.10 6.29
N GLY A 119 5.12 1.20 6.19
CA GLY A 119 6.16 1.83 7.02
C GLY A 119 5.86 1.72 8.52
N ALA A 120 4.61 2.01 8.92
CA ALA A 120 4.20 1.87 10.32
C ALA A 120 4.27 0.41 10.82
N TRP A 121 3.90 -0.56 9.98
CA TRP A 121 4.06 -1.98 10.28
C TRP A 121 5.53 -2.37 10.47
N LEU A 122 6.43 -1.93 9.59
CA LEU A 122 7.87 -2.19 9.70
C LEU A 122 8.44 -1.55 10.97
N LEU A 123 8.08 -0.30 11.28
CA LEU A 123 8.48 0.38 12.52
C LEU A 123 8.03 -0.42 13.74
N ARG A 124 6.76 -0.83 13.78
CA ARG A 124 6.23 -1.64 14.87
C ARG A 124 6.99 -2.95 15.03
N LYS A 125 7.33 -3.61 13.93
CA LYS A 125 8.12 -4.84 13.93
C LYS A 125 9.50 -4.64 14.58
N GLN A 126 10.18 -3.53 14.25
CA GLN A 126 11.48 -3.22 14.87
C GLN A 126 11.35 -2.89 16.35
N ILE A 127 10.37 -2.07 16.72
CA ILE A 127 10.09 -1.76 18.14
C ILE A 127 9.75 -3.05 18.92
N SER A 128 8.99 -3.96 18.35
CA SER A 128 8.67 -5.24 19.01
C SER A 128 9.90 -6.14 19.20
N ARG A 129 10.89 -6.03 18.31
CA ARG A 129 12.11 -6.83 18.34
C ARG A 129 13.18 -6.25 19.26
N TYR A 130 13.36 -4.93 19.26
CA TYR A 130 14.49 -4.26 19.93
C TYR A 130 14.07 -3.35 21.07
N GLY A 131 12.76 -3.27 21.37
CA GLY A 131 12.21 -2.38 22.38
C GLY A 131 11.86 -0.99 21.85
N LEU A 132 11.00 -0.27 22.63
CA LEU A 132 10.66 1.12 22.35
C LEU A 132 11.75 2.04 22.91
N ASN A 133 12.85 2.10 22.23
CA ASN A 133 13.99 2.97 22.50
C ASN A 133 14.59 3.50 21.20
N TRP A 134 15.53 4.41 21.25
CA TRP A 134 16.12 5.02 20.07
C TRP A 134 16.79 4.02 19.12
N PHE A 135 17.45 2.98 19.66
CA PHE A 135 18.03 1.91 18.85
C PHE A 135 16.94 1.13 18.09
N GLY A 136 15.86 0.72 18.78
CA GLY A 136 14.76 0.00 18.17
C GLY A 136 14.01 0.82 17.11
N ILE A 137 13.85 2.12 17.34
CA ILE A 137 13.30 3.06 16.35
C ILE A 137 14.20 3.12 15.12
N ALA A 138 15.50 3.31 15.33
CA ALA A 138 16.47 3.45 14.24
C ALA A 138 16.80 2.13 13.53
N ALA A 139 16.47 0.98 14.14
CA ALA A 139 16.51 -0.32 13.47
C ALA A 139 15.56 -0.41 12.26
N TYR A 140 14.63 0.55 12.12
CA TYR A 140 13.87 0.78 10.89
C TYR A 140 14.79 0.92 9.67
N HIS A 141 15.85 1.70 9.81
CA HIS A 141 16.85 1.95 8.76
C HIS A 141 17.98 0.93 8.80
N SER A 142 18.59 0.70 9.97
CA SER A 142 19.73 -0.20 10.11
C SER A 142 19.96 -0.62 11.55
N VAL A 143 20.47 -1.83 11.74
CA VAL A 143 20.99 -2.31 13.03
C VAL A 143 22.52 -2.16 13.14
N THR A 144 23.20 -1.73 12.07
CA THR A 144 24.63 -1.44 12.10
C THR A 144 24.89 -0.23 12.99
N PRO A 145 25.75 -0.30 14.01
CA PRO A 145 25.84 0.71 15.07
C PRO A 145 25.94 2.16 14.58
N ASP A 146 26.89 2.47 13.69
CA ASP A 146 27.10 3.83 13.19
C ASP A 146 25.92 4.35 12.37
N LYS A 147 25.38 3.50 11.49
CA LYS A 147 24.19 3.84 10.68
C LYS A 147 22.96 4.02 11.56
N ASN A 148 22.78 3.13 12.54
CA ASN A 148 21.70 3.21 13.50
C ASN A 148 21.78 4.49 14.31
N TYR A 149 22.93 4.80 14.91
CA TYR A 149 23.11 6.02 15.72
C TYR A 149 22.90 7.29 14.89
N ARG A 150 23.45 7.36 13.69
CA ARG A 150 23.19 8.49 12.79
C ARG A 150 21.71 8.67 12.51
N TYR A 151 21.01 7.58 12.26
CA TYR A 151 19.56 7.63 11.97
C TYR A 151 18.74 8.04 13.21
N GLN A 152 19.13 7.60 14.41
CA GLN A 152 18.54 8.10 15.66
C GLN A 152 18.57 9.62 15.73
N VAL A 153 19.75 10.21 15.46
CA VAL A 153 19.94 11.66 15.51
C VAL A 153 19.11 12.38 14.44
N LEU A 154 18.98 11.82 13.23
CA LEU A 154 18.15 12.40 12.18
C LEU A 154 16.67 12.44 12.59
N VAL A 155 16.12 11.31 13.08
CA VAL A 155 14.73 11.22 13.52
C VAL A 155 14.47 12.10 14.73
N TYR A 156 15.37 12.10 15.71
CA TYR A 156 15.31 12.96 16.89
C TYR A 156 15.25 14.45 16.50
N ASN A 157 16.16 14.89 15.63
CA ASN A 157 16.20 16.27 15.16
C ASN A 157 14.93 16.68 14.41
N GLU A 158 14.35 15.78 13.64
CA GLU A 158 13.06 16.02 12.97
C GLU A 158 11.92 16.16 14.00
N MET A 159 11.91 15.36 15.05
CA MET A 159 10.92 15.50 16.11
C MET A 159 11.09 16.82 16.89
N VAL A 160 12.30 17.28 17.11
CA VAL A 160 12.59 18.61 17.69
C VAL A 160 12.11 19.70 16.73
N ARG A 161 12.47 19.63 15.45
CA ARG A 161 12.10 20.60 14.41
C ARG A 161 10.58 20.74 14.26
N SER A 162 9.85 19.63 14.37
CA SER A 162 8.38 19.62 14.31
C SER A 162 7.67 20.02 15.59
N GLY A 163 8.42 20.30 16.67
CA GLY A 163 7.86 20.61 17.99
C GLY A 163 7.29 19.41 18.75
N ALA A 164 7.48 18.18 18.25
CA ALA A 164 7.06 16.96 18.93
C ALA A 164 7.90 16.66 20.19
N ILE A 165 9.13 17.16 20.23
CA ILE A 165 10.03 17.15 21.38
C ILE A 165 10.51 18.57 21.60
N GLN A 166 10.38 19.08 22.84
CA GLN A 166 10.92 20.38 23.24
C GLN A 166 12.35 20.20 23.74
N ASN A 167 13.31 20.31 22.84
CA ASN A 167 14.72 20.16 23.13
C ASN A 167 15.60 20.81 22.03
N ILE A 168 16.91 20.68 22.16
CA ILE A 168 17.88 21.18 21.19
C ILE A 168 18.26 20.08 20.22
N ALA A 169 18.37 20.42 18.94
CA ALA A 169 18.82 19.49 17.91
C ALA A 169 20.29 19.07 18.13
N MET A 170 20.60 17.83 17.83
CA MET A 170 21.94 17.25 17.96
C MET A 170 22.73 17.37 16.66
N ALA A 171 24.05 17.45 16.75
CA ALA A 171 24.92 17.32 15.59
C ALA A 171 24.79 15.91 14.98
N VAL A 172 24.59 15.84 13.65
CA VAL A 172 24.47 14.55 12.95
C VAL A 172 25.88 13.97 12.75
N PRO A 173 26.18 12.78 13.32
CA PRO A 173 27.50 12.18 13.16
C PRO A 173 27.77 11.80 11.72
N PRO A 174 29.02 11.90 11.23
CA PRO A 174 29.39 11.38 9.92
C PRO A 174 29.24 9.85 9.88
N LEU A 175 29.07 9.29 8.68
CA LEU A 175 29.25 7.86 8.50
C LEU A 175 30.74 7.52 8.58
N ALA A 176 31.09 6.46 9.29
CA ALA A 176 32.43 5.90 9.22
C ALA A 176 32.73 5.49 7.76
N ARG A 177 33.92 5.85 7.27
CA ARG A 177 34.40 5.53 5.92
C ARG A 177 34.82 4.07 5.81
#